data_814cce67e2e6de27447e422949d0eca7
#
_entry.id   814cce67e2e6de27447e422949d0eca7
#
_cell.length_a   1.000
_cell.length_b   1.000
_cell.length_c   1.000
_cell.angle_alpha   90.00
_cell.angle_beta   90.00
_cell.angle_gamma   90.00
#
_symmetry.space_group_name_H-M   'P 1'
#
loop_
_entity.id
_entity.type
_entity.pdbx_description
1 polymer ?
#
loop_
_entity_poly.entity_id
_entity_poly.type
_entity_poly.pdbx_seq_one_letter_code
_entity_poly.pdbx_strand_id
1 'polypeptide(L)'
;LSLRGLRPIAEIHYLDYLLYAIQIMSDDLATLHYRTKGRQKAPMIIRTRGHRLEGIWHSGSPLGGIVNFLRGIYVLVPRNMTKAAGFYNTMLESDQPCLLIECLNAYRVKEKEPSNLSEIRTAVGKIEIINSGNDITVVSYGSTLNLIQDLIEELYEFNISIELIDLQSLIPFDIAKEISKSVSKTNRLLIIDEDVPGG
;
A
#
# COMPACT_ATOMS: atom_id res chain seq x y z
N LEU A 1 10.68 -18.37 13.01
CA LEU A 1 9.67 -18.01 14.00
C LEU A 1 8.26 -18.29 13.45
N SER A 2 7.92 -17.76 12.28
CA SER A 2 6.57 -17.89 11.70
C SER A 2 6.15 -19.35 11.51
N LEU A 3 7.03 -20.20 10.98
CA LEU A 3 6.79 -21.66 10.85
C LEU A 3 6.62 -22.40 12.18
N ARG A 4 6.86 -21.74 13.29
CA ARG A 4 6.65 -22.26 14.66
C ARG A 4 5.40 -21.69 15.32
N GLY A 5 4.51 -21.06 14.54
CA GLY A 5 3.23 -20.54 15.01
C GLY A 5 3.28 -19.13 15.60
N LEU A 6 4.43 -18.44 15.53
CA LEU A 6 4.52 -17.04 15.92
C LEU A 6 4.14 -16.13 14.74
N ARG A 7 3.80 -14.89 15.05
CA ARG A 7 3.51 -13.84 14.04
C ARG A 7 4.57 -12.73 14.16
N PRO A 8 5.76 -12.94 13.58
CA PRO A 8 6.85 -11.97 13.70
C PRO A 8 6.57 -10.73 12.85
N ILE A 9 7.01 -9.59 13.37
CA ILE A 9 7.17 -8.36 12.61
C ILE A 9 8.68 -8.21 12.38
N ALA A 10 9.11 -8.33 11.12
CA ALA A 10 10.51 -8.18 10.72
C ALA A 10 10.69 -6.81 10.09
N GLU A 11 11.72 -6.08 10.51
CA GLU A 11 12.00 -4.75 9.98
C GLU A 11 13.17 -4.78 8.98
N ILE A 12 12.95 -4.19 7.81
CA ILE A 12 13.99 -3.75 6.88
C ILE A 12 14.03 -2.23 6.98
N HIS A 13 15.17 -1.67 7.37
CA HIS A 13 15.30 -0.27 7.78
C HIS A 13 14.81 0.73 6.73
N TYR A 14 15.20 0.55 5.46
CA TYR A 14 14.76 1.35 4.32
C TYR A 14 14.31 0.46 3.17
N LEU A 15 13.36 0.92 2.38
CA LEU A 15 12.84 0.20 1.21
C LEU A 15 13.94 -0.14 0.19
N ASP A 16 14.93 0.75 0.03
CA ASP A 16 16.09 0.52 -0.83
C ASP A 16 16.89 -0.74 -0.45
N TYR A 17 16.86 -1.13 0.82
CA TYR A 17 17.56 -2.33 1.30
C TYR A 17 16.78 -3.62 1.08
N LEU A 18 15.54 -3.52 0.62
CA LEU A 18 14.71 -4.68 0.32
C LEU A 18 15.35 -5.58 -0.74
N LEU A 19 16.17 -5.01 -1.63
CA LEU A 19 16.86 -5.75 -2.69
C LEU A 19 17.67 -6.96 -2.16
N TYR A 20 18.24 -6.85 -0.97
CA TYR A 20 18.97 -7.97 -0.34
C TYR A 20 18.06 -9.10 0.14
N ALA A 21 16.78 -8.80 0.41
CA ALA A 21 15.80 -9.77 0.89
C ALA A 21 14.89 -10.29 -0.23
N ILE A 22 14.88 -9.64 -1.38
CA ILE A 22 13.86 -9.89 -2.42
C ILE A 22 13.90 -11.32 -2.94
N GLN A 23 15.09 -11.93 -3.05
CA GLN A 23 15.22 -13.32 -3.48
C GLN A 23 14.51 -14.27 -2.51
N ILE A 24 14.80 -14.15 -1.21
CA ILE A 24 14.18 -15.02 -0.19
C ILE A 24 12.68 -14.76 -0.10
N MET A 25 12.27 -13.49 -0.25
CA MET A 25 10.86 -13.13 -0.21
C MET A 25 10.10 -13.67 -1.41
N SER A 26 10.65 -13.54 -2.63
CA SER A 26 9.98 -13.95 -3.86
C SER A 26 10.00 -15.46 -4.08
N ASP A 27 11.09 -16.12 -3.71
CA ASP A 27 11.24 -17.56 -3.95
C ASP A 27 10.75 -18.37 -2.75
N ASP A 28 11.32 -18.19 -1.58
CA ASP A 28 10.98 -19.03 -0.42
C ASP A 28 9.65 -18.64 0.24
N LEU A 29 9.50 -17.37 0.62
CA LEU A 29 8.34 -16.95 1.41
C LEU A 29 7.05 -16.94 0.57
N ALA A 30 7.09 -16.31 -0.60
CA ALA A 30 5.93 -16.17 -1.48
C ALA A 30 5.41 -17.51 -1.99
N THR A 31 6.29 -18.50 -2.20
CA THR A 31 5.91 -19.79 -2.78
C THR A 31 5.67 -20.89 -1.74
N LEU A 32 5.97 -20.65 -0.46
CA LEU A 32 5.90 -21.65 0.59
C LEU A 32 4.54 -22.35 0.65
N HIS A 33 3.46 -21.59 0.69
CA HIS A 33 2.11 -22.12 0.79
C HIS A 33 1.76 -22.99 -0.43
N TYR A 34 2.13 -22.55 -1.63
CA TYR A 34 1.93 -23.29 -2.87
C TYR A 34 2.78 -24.58 -2.90
N ARG A 35 4.09 -24.48 -2.66
CA ARG A 35 5.02 -25.64 -2.68
C ARG A 35 4.65 -26.72 -1.66
N THR A 36 4.08 -26.31 -0.53
CA THR A 36 3.64 -27.25 0.52
C THR A 36 2.20 -27.71 0.36
N LYS A 37 1.53 -27.36 -0.74
CA LYS A 37 0.12 -27.68 -1.00
C LYS A 37 -0.79 -27.22 0.15
N GLY A 38 -0.57 -25.99 0.63
CA GLY A 38 -1.35 -25.39 1.71
C GLY A 38 -1.00 -25.86 3.14
N ARG A 39 -0.05 -26.80 3.31
CA ARG A 39 0.25 -27.39 4.62
C ARG A 39 1.08 -26.48 5.54
N GLN A 40 1.87 -25.58 4.97
CA GLN A 40 2.68 -24.63 5.74
C GLN A 40 2.26 -23.20 5.42
N LYS A 41 2.21 -22.39 6.46
CA LYS A 41 1.93 -20.96 6.39
C LYS A 41 3.03 -20.22 7.13
N ALA A 42 3.38 -19.05 6.64
CA ALA A 42 4.36 -18.19 7.28
C ALA A 42 3.78 -16.78 7.45
N PRO A 43 2.76 -16.62 8.31
CA PRO A 43 2.14 -15.32 8.55
C PRO A 43 3.13 -14.40 9.26
N MET A 44 3.77 -13.53 8.51
CA MET A 44 4.70 -12.53 9.03
C MET A 44 4.46 -11.19 8.36
N ILE A 45 4.74 -10.13 9.09
CA ILE A 45 4.73 -8.78 8.59
C ILE A 45 6.18 -8.36 8.38
N ILE A 46 6.55 -8.07 7.14
CA ILE A 46 7.82 -7.43 6.81
C ILE A 46 7.51 -5.95 6.69
N ARG A 47 7.98 -5.15 7.64
CA ARG A 47 7.82 -3.70 7.57
C ARG A 47 9.07 -3.03 7.04
N THR A 48 8.89 -1.99 6.27
CA THR A 48 9.96 -1.12 5.83
C THR A 48 9.45 0.30 5.74
N ARG A 49 10.36 1.27 5.74
CA ARG A 49 10.02 2.67 5.48
C ARG A 49 10.63 3.11 4.16
N GLY A 50 9.85 3.82 3.38
CA GLY A 50 10.24 4.31 2.07
C GLY A 50 9.13 5.19 1.51
N HIS A 51 8.99 5.21 0.20
CA HIS A 51 7.95 5.99 -0.45
C HIS A 51 8.01 7.44 0.03
N ARG A 52 9.16 8.05 -0.20
CA ARG A 52 9.45 9.44 0.13
C ARG A 52 9.58 10.23 -1.17
N LEU A 53 8.78 11.26 -1.30
CA LEU A 53 8.62 12.04 -2.51
C LEU A 53 9.79 13.01 -2.78
N GLU A 54 10.98 12.73 -2.30
CA GLU A 54 12.14 13.62 -2.46
C GLU A 54 13.46 12.87 -2.40
N GLY A 55 14.35 13.22 -3.31
CA GLY A 55 15.71 12.71 -3.37
C GLY A 55 15.81 11.26 -3.86
N ILE A 56 17.04 10.76 -3.92
CA ILE A 56 17.35 9.40 -4.40
C ILE A 56 18.05 8.55 -3.34
N TRP A 57 18.44 9.14 -2.22
CA TRP A 57 19.18 8.47 -1.15
C TRP A 57 18.25 8.13 0.02
N HIS A 58 18.07 6.84 0.27
CA HIS A 58 17.16 6.31 1.30
C HIS A 58 15.72 6.82 1.18
N SER A 59 15.29 7.09 -0.03
CA SER A 59 13.98 7.63 -0.33
C SER A 59 13.34 6.95 -1.53
N GLY A 60 13.96 5.89 -2.03
CA GLY A 60 13.48 5.17 -3.19
C GLY A 60 12.08 4.62 -3.03
N SER A 61 11.41 4.51 -4.16
CA SER A 61 10.08 3.90 -4.26
C SER A 61 10.05 2.89 -5.42
N PRO A 62 10.92 1.84 -5.39
CA PRO A 62 11.04 0.89 -6.49
C PRO A 62 9.84 -0.08 -6.51
N LEU A 63 8.62 0.45 -6.42
CA LEU A 63 7.41 -0.35 -6.25
C LEU A 63 7.05 -1.12 -7.52
N GLY A 64 7.31 -0.56 -8.69
CA GLY A 64 7.14 -1.26 -9.96
C GLY A 64 7.96 -2.56 -10.02
N GLY A 65 9.21 -2.53 -9.56
CA GLY A 65 10.04 -3.73 -9.42
C GLY A 65 9.49 -4.70 -8.37
N ILE A 66 9.14 -4.18 -7.19
CA ILE A 66 8.66 -4.99 -6.07
C ILE A 66 7.41 -5.79 -6.42
N VAL A 67 6.40 -5.14 -7.01
CA VAL A 67 5.14 -5.83 -7.39
C VAL A 67 5.34 -6.89 -8.47
N ASN A 68 6.38 -6.75 -9.29
CA ASN A 68 6.73 -7.75 -10.28
C ASN A 68 7.42 -8.98 -9.68
N PHE A 69 8.22 -8.81 -8.62
CA PHE A 69 8.97 -9.89 -7.99
C PHE A 69 8.21 -10.59 -6.86
N LEU A 70 7.40 -9.87 -6.08
CA LEU A 70 6.77 -10.40 -4.85
C LEU A 70 5.36 -10.96 -5.11
N ARG A 71 5.24 -11.91 -6.02
CA ARG A 71 3.96 -12.58 -6.30
C ARG A 71 3.65 -13.64 -5.23
N GLY A 72 2.65 -13.42 -4.41
CA GLY A 72 2.25 -14.32 -3.32
C GLY A 72 2.51 -13.76 -1.93
N ILE A 73 2.90 -12.49 -1.86
CA ILE A 73 2.99 -11.69 -0.64
C ILE A 73 2.09 -10.48 -0.83
N TYR A 74 1.33 -10.09 0.18
CA TYR A 74 0.59 -8.84 0.11
C TYR A 74 1.55 -7.65 0.15
N VAL A 75 1.34 -6.64 -0.68
CA VAL A 75 2.09 -5.38 -0.68
C VAL A 75 1.14 -4.25 -0.32
N LEU A 76 1.37 -3.65 0.84
CA LEU A 76 0.48 -2.70 1.50
C LEU A 76 1.19 -1.36 1.69
N VAL A 77 0.54 -0.26 1.30
CA VAL A 77 1.11 1.09 1.39
C VAL A 77 0.09 2.03 2.03
N PRO A 78 0.00 2.08 3.36
CA PRO A 78 -0.94 2.95 4.06
C PRO A 78 -0.56 4.43 3.87
N ARG A 79 -1.55 5.29 3.56
CA ARG A 79 -1.32 6.72 3.40
C ARG A 79 -1.11 7.47 4.71
N ASN A 80 -1.58 6.91 5.84
CA ASN A 80 -1.49 7.53 7.16
C ASN A 80 -1.39 6.48 8.29
N MET A 81 -1.18 6.94 9.52
CA MET A 81 -0.94 6.05 10.67
C MET A 81 -2.18 5.25 11.06
N THR A 82 -3.37 5.80 10.93
CA THR A 82 -4.62 5.08 11.20
C THR A 82 -4.78 3.89 10.24
N LYS A 83 -4.50 4.09 8.95
CA LYS A 83 -4.52 3.01 7.95
C LYS A 83 -3.41 1.98 8.19
N ALA A 84 -2.23 2.44 8.60
CA ALA A 84 -1.13 1.55 8.98
C ALA A 84 -1.53 0.65 10.14
N ALA A 85 -2.07 1.20 11.22
CA ALA A 85 -2.56 0.43 12.36
C ALA A 85 -3.63 -0.58 11.94
N GLY A 86 -4.56 -0.16 11.08
CA GLY A 86 -5.58 -1.05 10.53
C GLY A 86 -4.99 -2.22 9.73
N PHE A 87 -3.95 -1.99 8.94
CA PHE A 87 -3.25 -3.08 8.26
C PHE A 87 -2.48 -3.98 9.21
N TYR A 88 -1.78 -3.44 10.22
CA TYR A 88 -1.14 -4.27 11.24
C TYR A 88 -2.16 -5.19 11.91
N ASN A 89 -3.30 -4.66 12.35
CA ASN A 89 -4.35 -5.45 12.97
C ASN A 89 -4.90 -6.53 12.03
N THR A 90 -5.16 -6.18 10.76
CA THR A 90 -5.61 -7.14 9.75
C THR A 90 -4.60 -8.25 9.52
N MET A 91 -3.32 -7.90 9.41
CA MET A 91 -2.26 -8.88 9.10
C MET A 91 -1.88 -9.73 10.30
N LEU A 92 -2.04 -9.25 11.52
CA LEU A 92 -1.88 -10.08 12.72
C LEU A 92 -2.95 -11.18 12.83
N GLU A 93 -4.06 -11.04 12.15
CA GLU A 93 -5.12 -12.05 12.07
C GLU A 93 -5.03 -12.90 10.78
N SER A 94 -4.26 -12.44 9.79
CA SER A 94 -4.11 -13.12 8.49
C SER A 94 -3.13 -14.29 8.56
N ASP A 95 -3.33 -15.29 7.71
CA ASP A 95 -2.38 -16.37 7.47
C ASP A 95 -1.40 -16.10 6.33
N GLN A 96 -1.52 -14.96 5.67
CA GLN A 96 -0.67 -14.56 4.55
C GLN A 96 0.47 -13.65 5.02
N PRO A 97 1.67 -13.78 4.44
CA PRO A 97 2.73 -12.81 4.65
C PRO A 97 2.43 -11.49 3.94
N CYS A 98 2.96 -10.39 4.48
CA CYS A 98 2.89 -9.10 3.81
C CYS A 98 4.20 -8.31 3.89
N LEU A 99 4.40 -7.46 2.90
CA LEU A 99 5.30 -6.32 2.92
C LEU A 99 4.45 -5.08 3.20
N LEU A 100 4.70 -4.42 4.32
CA LEU A 100 4.05 -3.18 4.70
C LEU A 100 5.05 -2.04 4.58
N ILE A 101 4.78 -1.12 3.65
CA ILE A 101 5.64 0.00 3.32
C ILE A 101 5.08 1.25 3.98
N GLU A 102 5.73 1.70 5.04
CA GLU A 102 5.35 2.91 5.75
C GLU A 102 5.92 4.14 5.04
N CYS A 103 5.05 5.07 4.71
CA CYS A 103 5.44 6.32 4.05
C CYS A 103 6.35 7.14 4.97
N LEU A 104 7.60 7.33 4.56
CA LEU A 104 8.61 8.00 5.38
C LEU A 104 8.22 9.44 5.72
N ASN A 105 7.59 10.15 4.80
CA ASN A 105 7.10 11.51 5.02
C ASN A 105 5.97 11.57 6.05
N ALA A 106 5.21 10.50 6.23
CA ALA A 106 4.10 10.45 7.17
C ALA A 106 4.55 10.34 8.64
N TYR A 107 5.80 9.97 8.95
CA TYR A 107 6.28 9.79 10.33
C TYR A 107 6.24 11.05 11.20
N ARG A 108 6.20 12.22 10.58
CA ARG A 108 6.12 13.50 11.29
C ARG A 108 4.75 14.16 11.22
N VAL A 109 3.83 13.55 10.47
CA VAL A 109 2.45 14.02 10.37
C VAL A 109 1.70 13.60 11.64
N LYS A 110 1.06 14.57 12.28
CA LYS A 110 0.24 14.30 13.48
C LYS A 110 -1.18 14.03 13.05
N GLU A 111 -1.73 12.94 13.58
CA GLU A 111 -3.14 12.57 13.42
C GLU A 111 -3.80 12.51 14.80
N LYS A 112 -5.12 12.69 14.82
CA LYS A 112 -5.90 12.39 16.01
C LYS A 112 -6.03 10.88 16.16
N GLU A 113 -5.53 10.34 17.26
CA GLU A 113 -5.66 8.91 17.54
C GLU A 113 -7.14 8.53 17.71
N PRO A 114 -7.62 7.54 16.96
CA PRO A 114 -8.96 7.00 17.18
C PRO A 114 -9.06 6.27 18.52
N SER A 115 -10.18 6.44 19.24
CA SER A 115 -10.40 5.78 20.52
C SER A 115 -10.46 4.25 20.44
N ASN A 116 -10.73 3.70 19.25
CA ASN A 116 -10.86 2.27 18.98
C ASN A 116 -9.75 1.72 18.08
N LEU A 117 -8.52 2.25 18.19
CA LEU A 117 -7.40 1.91 17.30
C LEU A 117 -7.15 0.40 17.21
N SER A 118 -7.30 -0.34 18.30
CA SER A 118 -7.15 -1.80 18.32
C SER A 118 -8.21 -2.57 17.52
N GLU A 119 -9.35 -1.95 17.25
CA GLU A 119 -10.47 -2.56 16.53
C GLU A 119 -10.45 -2.24 15.02
N ILE A 120 -9.73 -1.19 14.63
CA ILE A 120 -9.66 -0.76 13.23
C ILE A 120 -9.02 -1.85 12.40
N ARG A 121 -9.64 -2.16 11.26
CA ARG A 121 -9.12 -3.09 10.25
C ARG A 121 -9.14 -2.40 8.90
N THR A 122 -8.01 -2.43 8.19
CA THR A 122 -7.91 -1.99 6.80
C THR A 122 -7.96 -3.24 5.91
N ALA A 123 -8.96 -3.33 5.06
CA ALA A 123 -9.16 -4.51 4.23
C ALA A 123 -8.14 -4.55 3.08
N VAL A 124 -7.48 -5.70 2.92
CA VAL A 124 -6.54 -5.94 1.81
C VAL A 124 -7.29 -6.09 0.49
N GLY A 125 -6.81 -5.46 -0.57
CA GLY A 125 -7.42 -5.53 -1.90
C GLY A 125 -8.68 -4.68 -2.06
N LYS A 126 -8.97 -3.80 -1.09
CA LYS A 126 -10.08 -2.85 -1.15
C LYS A 126 -9.55 -1.43 -1.29
N ILE A 127 -10.10 -0.69 -2.22
CA ILE A 127 -9.80 0.73 -2.40
C ILE A 127 -10.60 1.61 -1.42
N GLU A 128 -10.19 2.86 -1.29
CA GLU A 128 -10.97 3.89 -0.59
C GLU A 128 -11.16 5.11 -1.49
N ILE A 129 -12.40 5.57 -1.62
CA ILE A 129 -12.70 6.84 -2.28
C ILE A 129 -12.51 7.94 -1.23
N ILE A 130 -11.46 8.76 -1.39
CA ILE A 130 -11.11 9.85 -0.47
C ILE A 130 -11.94 11.10 -0.78
N ASN A 131 -12.14 11.37 -2.06
CA ASN A 131 -12.93 12.48 -2.56
C ASN A 131 -13.83 12.02 -3.70
N SER A 132 -15.09 12.42 -3.69
CA SER A 132 -16.03 12.10 -4.76
C SER A 132 -16.00 13.20 -5.83
N GLY A 133 -15.98 12.81 -7.10
CA GLY A 133 -15.99 13.72 -8.22
C GLY A 133 -16.54 13.09 -9.49
N ASN A 134 -16.77 13.88 -10.53
CA ASN A 134 -17.45 13.40 -11.74
C ASN A 134 -16.65 13.63 -13.03
N ASP A 135 -15.56 14.40 -13.00
CA ASP A 135 -14.85 14.78 -14.23
C ASP A 135 -13.71 13.83 -14.57
N ILE A 136 -13.01 13.32 -13.56
CA ILE A 136 -11.86 12.43 -13.73
C ILE A 136 -11.68 11.55 -12.51
N THR A 137 -11.39 10.27 -12.72
CA THR A 137 -10.92 9.34 -11.68
C THR A 137 -9.41 9.48 -11.56
N VAL A 138 -8.94 9.82 -10.35
CA VAL A 138 -7.51 9.91 -10.03
C VAL A 138 -7.16 8.80 -9.06
N VAL A 139 -6.23 7.94 -9.43
CA VAL A 139 -5.80 6.78 -8.64
C VAL A 139 -4.36 6.95 -8.20
N SER A 140 -4.11 6.79 -6.93
CA SER A 140 -2.78 6.83 -6.34
C SER A 140 -2.73 6.01 -5.05
N TYR A 141 -1.62 6.08 -4.33
CA TYR A 141 -1.40 5.43 -3.04
C TYR A 141 -0.37 6.19 -2.20
N GLY A 142 -0.34 5.89 -0.91
CA GLY A 142 0.68 6.39 0.01
C GLY A 142 0.77 7.92 0.09
N SER A 143 1.99 8.43 0.15
CA SER A 143 2.25 9.87 0.36
C SER A 143 1.79 10.77 -0.79
N THR A 144 1.72 10.25 -2.00
CA THR A 144 1.29 11.01 -3.19
C THR A 144 -0.14 11.52 -3.04
N LEU A 145 -0.98 10.77 -2.32
CA LEU A 145 -2.37 11.17 -2.07
C LEU A 145 -2.50 12.49 -1.31
N ASN A 146 -1.59 12.77 -0.38
CA ASN A 146 -1.61 14.03 0.37
C ASN A 146 -1.40 15.23 -0.55
N LEU A 147 -0.45 15.12 -1.50
CA LEU A 147 -0.20 16.18 -2.49
C LEU A 147 -1.42 16.41 -3.37
N ILE A 148 -2.11 15.33 -3.77
CA ILE A 148 -3.32 15.46 -4.62
C ILE A 148 -4.46 16.07 -3.81
N GLN A 149 -4.62 15.68 -2.54
CA GLN A 149 -5.66 16.24 -1.67
C GLN A 149 -5.51 17.76 -1.47
N ASP A 150 -4.27 18.24 -1.34
CA ASP A 150 -3.98 19.65 -1.18
C ASP A 150 -4.37 20.50 -2.41
N LEU A 151 -4.49 19.87 -3.58
CA LEU A 151 -4.86 20.52 -4.84
C LEU A 151 -6.37 20.50 -5.13
N ILE A 152 -7.17 19.79 -4.35
CA ILE A 152 -8.61 19.60 -4.65
C ILE A 152 -9.36 20.93 -4.71
N GLU A 153 -9.12 21.82 -3.75
CA GLU A 153 -9.78 23.12 -3.71
C GLU A 153 -9.42 23.99 -4.92
N GLU A 154 -8.13 24.01 -5.31
CA GLU A 154 -7.67 24.72 -6.50
C GLU A 154 -8.31 24.16 -7.77
N LEU A 155 -8.43 22.84 -7.90
CA LEU A 155 -9.10 22.22 -9.04
C LEU A 155 -10.58 22.59 -9.15
N TYR A 156 -11.28 22.77 -8.02
CA TYR A 156 -12.66 23.25 -8.02
C TYR A 156 -12.78 24.67 -8.56
N GLU A 157 -11.79 25.56 -8.37
CA GLU A 157 -11.79 26.90 -8.96
C GLU A 157 -11.75 26.86 -10.50
N PHE A 158 -11.16 25.79 -11.06
CA PHE A 158 -11.17 25.52 -12.51
C PHE A 158 -12.37 24.69 -12.98
N ASN A 159 -13.39 24.47 -12.11
CA ASN A 159 -14.54 23.62 -12.38
C ASN A 159 -14.16 22.17 -12.69
N ILE A 160 -13.12 21.64 -12.05
CA ILE A 160 -12.67 20.25 -12.18
C ILE A 160 -12.96 19.53 -10.86
N SER A 161 -13.84 18.53 -10.90
CA SER A 161 -14.13 17.65 -9.75
C SER A 161 -13.48 16.28 -9.93
N ILE A 162 -12.51 15.95 -9.09
CA ILE A 162 -11.81 14.68 -9.16
C ILE A 162 -12.43 13.65 -8.23
N GLU A 163 -12.57 12.40 -8.69
CA GLU A 163 -12.80 11.26 -7.80
C GLU A 163 -11.44 10.67 -7.42
N LEU A 164 -11.00 10.94 -6.19
CA LEU A 164 -9.69 10.53 -5.72
C LEU A 164 -9.79 9.19 -5.00
N ILE A 165 -9.01 8.22 -5.49
CA ILE A 165 -8.99 6.84 -5.01
C ILE A 165 -7.63 6.49 -4.43
N ASP A 166 -7.63 5.99 -3.18
CA ASP A 166 -6.50 5.35 -2.53
C ASP A 166 -6.53 3.84 -2.78
N LEU A 167 -5.49 3.32 -3.42
CA LEU A 167 -5.33 1.87 -3.63
C LEU A 167 -5.13 1.11 -2.33
N GLN A 168 -4.47 1.71 -1.34
CA GLN A 168 -4.12 1.13 -0.03
C GLN A 168 -3.25 -0.13 -0.12
N SER A 169 -3.54 -1.04 -1.05
CA SER A 169 -2.77 -2.26 -1.31
C SER A 169 -2.47 -2.41 -2.80
N LEU A 170 -1.23 -2.78 -3.11
CA LEU A 170 -0.76 -2.96 -4.47
C LEU A 170 -0.83 -4.43 -4.92
N ILE A 171 -0.72 -5.37 -3.96
CA ILE A 171 -0.93 -6.81 -4.18
C ILE A 171 -1.75 -7.34 -3.00
N PRO A 172 -2.97 -7.84 -3.25
CA PRO A 172 -3.80 -7.56 -4.43
C PRO A 172 -4.34 -6.12 -4.40
N PHE A 173 -4.78 -5.61 -5.54
CA PHE A 173 -5.49 -4.33 -5.60
C PHE A 173 -6.90 -4.52 -6.17
N ASP A 174 -7.81 -3.64 -5.75
CA ASP A 174 -9.17 -3.48 -6.28
C ASP A 174 -9.89 -4.79 -6.67
N ILE A 175 -9.96 -5.74 -5.75
CA ILE A 175 -10.59 -7.06 -5.99
C ILE A 175 -12.06 -6.90 -6.43
N ALA A 176 -12.75 -5.87 -5.94
CA ALA A 176 -14.14 -5.59 -6.27
C ALA A 176 -14.33 -4.80 -7.58
N LYS A 177 -13.24 -4.43 -8.27
CA LYS A 177 -13.24 -3.64 -9.52
C LYS A 177 -13.97 -2.30 -9.39
N GLU A 178 -13.79 -1.64 -8.26
CA GLU A 178 -14.44 -0.37 -7.96
C GLU A 178 -13.85 0.79 -8.78
N ILE A 179 -12.56 0.71 -9.14
CA ILE A 179 -11.93 1.67 -10.06
C ILE A 179 -12.63 1.66 -11.42
N SER A 180 -12.98 0.49 -11.95
CA SER A 180 -13.72 0.41 -13.22
C SER A 180 -15.06 1.10 -13.15
N LYS A 181 -15.76 1.02 -12.02
CA LYS A 181 -17.05 1.73 -11.81
C LYS A 181 -16.85 3.24 -11.78
N SER A 182 -15.81 3.70 -11.10
CA SER A 182 -15.43 5.11 -11.05
C SER A 182 -15.09 5.64 -12.45
N VAL A 183 -14.25 4.94 -13.19
CA VAL A 183 -13.88 5.31 -14.57
C VAL A 183 -15.09 5.30 -15.50
N SER A 184 -16.04 4.38 -15.33
CA SER A 184 -17.29 4.36 -16.10
C SER A 184 -18.16 5.58 -15.82
N LYS A 185 -18.05 6.18 -14.63
CA LYS A 185 -18.75 7.42 -14.25
C LYS A 185 -18.06 8.65 -14.85
N THR A 186 -16.76 8.75 -14.69
CA THR A 186 -15.97 9.95 -15.06
C THR A 186 -15.49 9.96 -16.51
N ASN A 187 -15.43 8.79 -17.16
CA ASN A 187 -14.88 8.56 -18.51
C ASN A 187 -13.42 9.00 -18.70
N ARG A 188 -12.69 9.26 -17.60
CA ARG A 188 -11.30 9.67 -17.62
C ARG A 188 -10.57 9.03 -16.45
N LEU A 189 -9.32 8.60 -16.70
CA LEU A 189 -8.46 8.00 -15.68
C LEU A 189 -7.11 8.69 -15.69
N LEU A 190 -6.65 9.11 -14.52
CA LEU A 190 -5.29 9.54 -14.26
C LEU A 190 -4.69 8.65 -13.16
N ILE A 191 -3.55 8.06 -13.44
CA ILE A 191 -2.77 7.31 -12.45
C ILE A 191 -1.55 8.15 -12.10
N ILE A 192 -1.36 8.40 -10.81
CA ILE A 192 -0.22 9.17 -10.29
C ILE A 192 0.62 8.26 -9.42
N ASP A 193 1.85 8.10 -9.82
CA ASP A 193 2.86 7.31 -9.12
C ASP A 193 4.12 8.15 -8.93
N GLU A 194 4.90 7.84 -7.89
CA GLU A 194 6.16 8.54 -7.62
C GLU A 194 7.40 7.83 -8.15
N ASP A 195 7.25 6.67 -8.75
CA ASP A 195 8.36 5.88 -9.26
C ASP A 195 9.05 6.57 -10.46
N VAL A 196 10.20 6.07 -10.86
CA VAL A 196 10.92 6.61 -12.01
C VAL A 196 10.15 6.38 -13.31
N PRO A 197 10.31 7.24 -14.33
CA PRO A 197 9.70 7.01 -15.64
C PRO A 197 10.07 5.63 -16.21
N GLY A 198 9.04 4.83 -16.45
CA GLY A 198 9.21 3.45 -16.93
C GLY A 198 9.01 2.38 -15.86
N GLY A 199 8.80 2.77 -14.60
CA GLY A 199 8.38 1.93 -13.48
C GLY A 199 9.46 1.03 -12.92
#